data_d2f2e50d0a9242554bab9805c5f00940
#
_entry.id   d2f2e50d0a9242554bab9805c5f00940
#
_cell.length_a   1.000
_cell.length_b   1.000
_cell.length_c   1.000
_cell.angle_alpha   90.00
_cell.angle_beta   90.00
_cell.angle_gamma   90.00
#
_symmetry.space_group_name_H-M   'P 1'
#
loop_
_entity.id
_entity.type
_entity.pdbx_description
1 polymer ?
#
loop_
_entity_poly.entity_id
_entity_poly.type
_entity_poly.pdbx_seq_one_letter_code
_entity_poly.pdbx_strand_id
1 'polypeptide(L)'
;WTVSGDIKNICAKTVLIDCTDWYATMLKGTIMKMSTPSDGLFINRKGVGPRYTVRGTKVLSPSEIGDVDQQALNGIYHYVDQVLDYNQETRDVVFNDRIRIMAATLSPEFMNCGARGNTERATGFKMVEGWDFHGKTPTMTLRKRDVWMVTYADCIDMVGQFDVTFKLLPVPKEGTYEVRFAYGWGDMRGKVQVYFG
;
A
#
# COMPACT_ATOMS: atom_id res chain seq x y z
N TRP A 1 4.22 2.03 -15.79
CA TRP A 1 3.87 1.97 -14.37
C TRP A 1 4.24 0.61 -13.84
N THR A 2 5.31 0.51 -13.06
CA THR A 2 5.61 -0.72 -12.33
C THR A 2 4.95 -0.61 -10.96
N VAL A 3 3.86 -1.29 -10.80
CA VAL A 3 3.37 -1.66 -9.47
C VAL A 3 3.88 -3.06 -9.23
N SER A 4 4.54 -3.32 -8.11
CA SER A 4 5.06 -4.65 -7.81
C SER A 4 3.93 -5.68 -7.92
N GLY A 5 4.22 -6.87 -8.46
CA GLY A 5 3.25 -7.92 -8.74
C GLY A 5 2.42 -8.44 -7.57
N ASP A 6 2.65 -7.88 -6.39
CA ASP A 6 1.96 -8.28 -5.16
C ASP A 6 0.60 -7.63 -4.94
N ILE A 7 0.16 -6.70 -5.78
CA ILE A 7 -1.20 -6.13 -5.67
C ILE A 7 -2.25 -7.25 -5.72
N LYS A 8 -2.06 -8.26 -6.55
CA LYS A 8 -2.92 -9.45 -6.56
C LYS A 8 -2.87 -10.21 -5.24
N ASN A 9 -1.70 -10.32 -4.62
CA ASN A 9 -1.55 -11.05 -3.36
C ASN A 9 -2.13 -10.29 -2.17
N ILE A 10 -2.09 -8.97 -2.19
CA ILE A 10 -2.60 -8.15 -1.09
C ILE A 10 -4.13 -8.20 -1.04
N CYS A 11 -4.78 -8.09 -2.18
CA CYS A 11 -6.23 -8.01 -2.25
C CYS A 11 -6.93 -9.33 -2.60
N ALA A 12 -6.27 -10.24 -3.30
CA ALA A 12 -6.90 -11.49 -3.76
C ALA A 12 -6.80 -12.67 -2.78
N LYS A 13 -5.83 -12.68 -1.87
CA LYS A 13 -5.71 -13.74 -0.84
C LYS A 13 -6.49 -13.45 0.44
N THR A 14 -6.78 -12.21 0.71
CA THR A 14 -7.76 -11.85 1.71
C THR A 14 -9.08 -11.67 0.98
N VAL A 15 -10.11 -12.37 1.39
CA VAL A 15 -11.51 -12.23 0.93
C VAL A 15 -12.07 -10.83 1.26
N LEU A 16 -11.23 -9.81 1.26
CA LEU A 16 -11.60 -8.42 1.49
C LEU A 16 -12.04 -7.81 0.17
N ILE A 17 -13.32 -7.97 -0.11
CA ILE A 17 -14.07 -7.09 -0.99
C ILE A 17 -13.90 -5.66 -0.43
N ASP A 18 -13.62 -4.70 -1.31
CA ASP A 18 -13.40 -3.28 -0.98
C ASP A 18 -12.06 -2.95 -0.26
N CYS A 19 -11.01 -3.66 -0.60
CA CYS A 19 -9.66 -3.27 -0.23
C CYS A 19 -9.26 -1.99 -0.99
N THR A 20 -8.61 -1.08 -0.29
CA THR A 20 -8.04 0.13 -0.89
C THR A 20 -6.63 0.33 -0.39
N ASP A 21 -5.70 0.56 -1.31
CA ASP A 21 -4.31 0.87 -0.98
C ASP A 21 -3.79 2.02 -1.86
N TRP A 22 -2.71 2.66 -1.43
CA TRP A 22 -2.18 3.85 -2.05
C TRP A 22 -0.71 3.65 -2.38
N TYR A 23 -0.31 4.08 -3.58
CA TYR A 23 1.04 3.88 -4.08
C TYR A 23 1.61 5.18 -4.67
N ALA A 24 2.90 5.41 -4.47
CA ALA A 24 3.63 6.41 -5.24
C ALA A 24 3.72 5.98 -6.70
N THR A 25 3.73 6.94 -7.60
CA THR A 25 3.90 6.68 -9.02
C THR A 25 5.28 7.11 -9.49
N MET A 26 5.68 6.69 -10.68
CA MET A 26 6.93 7.15 -11.31
C MET A 26 6.91 8.65 -11.63
N LEU A 27 5.73 9.25 -11.76
CA LEU A 27 5.59 10.69 -11.93
C LEU A 27 5.81 11.38 -10.59
N LYS A 28 6.84 12.22 -10.51
CA LYS A 28 7.22 12.92 -9.28
C LYS A 28 6.02 13.64 -8.64
N GLY A 29 5.81 13.38 -7.36
CA GLY A 29 4.77 14.04 -6.58
C GLY A 29 3.36 13.51 -6.81
N THR A 30 3.19 12.40 -7.52
CA THR A 30 1.87 11.80 -7.76
C THR A 30 1.68 10.49 -7.01
N ILE A 31 0.44 10.20 -6.66
CA ILE A 31 0.01 8.96 -6.03
C ILE A 31 -1.10 8.32 -6.87
N MET A 32 -1.32 7.04 -6.61
CA MET A 32 -2.35 6.25 -7.25
C MET A 32 -3.14 5.51 -6.18
N LYS A 33 -4.47 5.55 -6.28
CA LYS A 33 -5.38 4.77 -5.44
C LYS A 33 -5.72 3.48 -6.16
N MET A 34 -5.45 2.35 -5.53
CA MET A 34 -5.87 1.03 -5.99
C MET A 34 -7.03 0.54 -5.14
N SER A 35 -8.07 -0.01 -5.75
CA SER A 35 -9.20 -0.58 -5.02
C SER A 35 -9.73 -1.84 -5.70
N THR A 36 -10.24 -2.76 -4.88
CA THR A 36 -10.80 -4.05 -5.32
C THR A 36 -12.27 -4.18 -4.92
N PRO A 37 -13.16 -3.38 -5.47
CA PRO A 37 -14.59 -3.62 -5.30
C PRO A 37 -15.00 -4.96 -5.95
N SER A 38 -16.22 -5.41 -5.66
CA SER A 38 -16.73 -6.72 -6.12
C SER A 38 -16.70 -6.93 -7.64
N ASP A 39 -16.62 -5.86 -8.41
CA ASP A 39 -16.61 -5.86 -9.89
C ASP A 39 -15.22 -5.77 -10.51
N GLY A 40 -14.15 -5.84 -9.73
CA GLY A 40 -12.79 -5.94 -10.23
C GLY A 40 -11.75 -5.09 -9.52
N LEU A 41 -10.59 -4.92 -10.16
CA LEU A 41 -9.51 -4.07 -9.70
C LEU A 41 -9.55 -2.74 -10.46
N PHE A 42 -9.55 -1.65 -9.73
CA PHE A 42 -9.65 -0.30 -10.29
C PHE A 42 -8.55 0.63 -9.79
N ILE A 43 -8.13 1.51 -10.68
CA ILE A 43 -7.21 2.60 -10.41
C ILE A 43 -8.02 3.90 -10.34
N ASN A 44 -7.77 4.70 -9.29
CA ASN A 44 -8.38 6.01 -9.08
C ASN A 44 -9.92 6.01 -9.08
N ARG A 45 -10.53 4.96 -8.54
CA ARG A 45 -11.98 4.90 -8.34
C ARG A 45 -12.40 5.58 -7.04
N LYS A 46 -13.53 6.29 -7.07
CA LYS A 46 -14.20 6.81 -5.88
C LYS A 46 -15.59 6.18 -5.73
N GLY A 47 -15.79 5.50 -4.62
CA GLY A 47 -17.02 4.75 -4.33
C GLY A 47 -16.85 3.25 -4.47
N VAL A 48 -17.87 2.49 -4.09
CA VAL A 48 -17.86 1.02 -4.01
C VAL A 48 -18.96 0.41 -4.87
N GLY A 49 -18.66 -0.72 -5.49
CA GLY A 49 -19.58 -1.47 -6.33
C GLY A 49 -20.19 -0.62 -7.46
N PRO A 50 -21.46 -0.77 -7.79
CA PRO A 50 -22.09 0.02 -8.83
C PRO A 50 -22.36 1.48 -8.42
N ARG A 51 -22.12 1.84 -7.16
CA ARG A 51 -22.31 3.20 -6.61
C ARG A 51 -20.98 3.95 -6.55
N TYR A 52 -20.44 4.28 -7.69
CA TYR A 52 -19.24 5.11 -7.76
C TYR A 52 -19.56 6.53 -8.23
N THR A 53 -18.83 7.50 -7.71
CA THR A 53 -18.85 8.90 -8.21
C THR A 53 -17.82 9.09 -9.32
N VAL A 54 -16.66 8.42 -9.21
CA VAL A 54 -15.65 8.36 -10.27
C VAL A 54 -15.39 6.89 -10.58
N ARG A 55 -15.58 6.50 -11.83
CA ARG A 55 -15.44 5.11 -12.26
C ARG A 55 -14.03 4.59 -12.06
N GLY A 56 -13.05 5.42 -12.34
CA GLY A 56 -11.65 5.00 -12.41
C GLY A 56 -11.34 4.11 -13.62
N THR A 57 -10.10 3.71 -13.74
CA THR A 57 -9.59 2.84 -14.80
C THR A 57 -9.57 1.39 -14.30
N LYS A 58 -10.23 0.48 -15.00
CA LYS A 58 -10.26 -0.93 -14.66
C LYS A 58 -9.00 -1.63 -15.15
N VAL A 59 -8.37 -2.41 -14.28
CA VAL A 59 -7.35 -3.37 -14.66
C VAL A 59 -8.05 -4.64 -15.15
N LEU A 60 -7.79 -5.05 -16.37
CA LEU A 60 -8.48 -6.17 -16.99
C LEU A 60 -8.04 -7.48 -16.33
N SER A 61 -9.01 -8.33 -16.03
CA SER A 61 -8.78 -9.62 -15.40
C SER A 61 -8.31 -10.65 -16.44
N PRO A 62 -7.73 -11.77 -16.01
CA PRO A 62 -7.36 -12.87 -16.89
C PRO A 62 -8.51 -13.42 -17.73
N SER A 63 -9.72 -13.42 -17.17
CA SER A 63 -10.92 -13.87 -17.88
C SER A 63 -11.34 -12.91 -19.00
N GLU A 64 -10.94 -11.66 -18.95
CA GLU A 64 -11.26 -10.64 -19.96
C GLU A 64 -10.23 -10.60 -21.09
N ILE A 65 -8.98 -10.96 -20.82
CA ILE A 65 -7.88 -10.90 -21.80
C ILE A 65 -7.31 -12.27 -22.18
N GLY A 66 -7.77 -13.35 -21.54
CA GLY A 66 -7.31 -14.72 -21.80
C GLY A 66 -5.95 -15.07 -21.19
N ASP A 67 -5.31 -14.16 -20.48
CA ASP A 67 -4.00 -14.38 -19.85
C ASP A 67 -3.85 -13.58 -18.56
N VAL A 68 -2.88 -14.00 -17.73
CA VAL A 68 -2.54 -13.38 -16.44
C VAL A 68 -1.16 -12.78 -16.56
N ASP A 69 -0.95 -11.64 -15.92
CA ASP A 69 0.39 -11.11 -15.67
C ASP A 69 1.33 -11.16 -16.86
N GLN A 70 1.14 -10.26 -17.79
CA GLN A 70 2.02 -10.14 -18.93
C GLN A 70 3.44 -9.82 -18.48
N GLN A 71 4.38 -10.72 -18.76
CA GLN A 71 5.76 -10.55 -18.36
C GLN A 71 6.53 -9.71 -19.37
N ALA A 72 7.29 -8.76 -18.87
CA ALA A 72 8.33 -8.03 -19.58
C ALA A 72 9.70 -8.39 -19.02
N LEU A 73 10.76 -8.01 -19.71
CA LEU A 73 12.14 -8.31 -19.31
C LEU A 73 12.49 -7.79 -17.89
N ASN A 74 11.89 -6.69 -17.50
CA ASN A 74 12.17 -5.97 -16.24
C ASN A 74 10.96 -5.83 -15.32
N GLY A 75 9.90 -6.59 -15.54
CA GLY A 75 8.71 -6.50 -14.69
C GLY A 75 7.46 -7.13 -15.29
N ILE A 76 6.32 -6.71 -14.79
CA ILE A 76 5.01 -7.18 -15.21
C ILE A 76 4.21 -5.96 -15.66
N TYR A 77 3.40 -6.11 -16.72
CA TYR A 77 2.45 -5.11 -17.15
C TYR A 77 1.03 -5.65 -17.18
N HIS A 78 0.07 -4.77 -17.03
CA HIS A 78 -1.35 -5.11 -17.04
C HIS A 78 -2.07 -4.30 -18.11
N TYR A 79 -3.05 -4.92 -18.72
CA TYR A 79 -3.96 -4.22 -19.62
C TYR A 79 -5.02 -3.47 -18.79
N VAL A 80 -5.38 -2.31 -19.28
CA VAL A 80 -6.40 -1.45 -18.68
C VAL A 80 -7.46 -1.09 -19.72
N ASP A 81 -8.66 -0.82 -19.26
CA ASP A 81 -9.80 -0.54 -20.15
C ASP A 81 -9.81 0.88 -20.73
N GLN A 82 -9.03 1.77 -20.16
CA GLN A 82 -8.87 3.16 -20.62
C GLN A 82 -7.53 3.73 -20.16
N VAL A 83 -7.11 4.82 -20.76
CA VAL A 83 -5.89 5.55 -20.37
C VAL A 83 -5.98 6.02 -18.93
N LEU A 84 -4.89 5.88 -18.19
CA LEU A 84 -4.78 6.45 -16.85
C LEU A 84 -4.75 7.97 -16.96
N ASP A 85 -5.74 8.61 -16.37
CA ASP A 85 -5.85 10.06 -16.37
C ASP A 85 -5.57 10.61 -14.96
N TYR A 86 -4.77 11.67 -14.91
CA TYR A 86 -4.47 12.41 -13.70
C TYR A 86 -5.03 13.85 -13.83
N ASN A 87 -6.33 13.90 -14.02
CA ASN A 87 -7.05 15.15 -14.23
C ASN A 87 -7.47 15.83 -12.91
N GLN A 88 -8.15 16.95 -13.04
CA GLN A 88 -8.67 17.71 -11.91
C GLN A 88 -9.63 16.87 -11.04
N GLU A 89 -10.50 16.06 -11.66
CA GLU A 89 -11.45 15.20 -10.96
C GLU A 89 -10.72 14.15 -10.12
N THR A 90 -9.69 13.51 -10.66
CA THR A 90 -8.86 12.55 -9.91
C THR A 90 -8.27 13.23 -8.67
N ARG A 91 -7.71 14.42 -8.83
CA ARG A 91 -7.07 15.13 -7.73
C ARG A 91 -8.08 15.63 -6.68
N ASP A 92 -9.20 16.20 -7.10
CA ASP A 92 -10.12 16.91 -6.21
C ASP A 92 -11.22 16.00 -5.64
N VAL A 93 -11.58 14.93 -6.33
CA VAL A 93 -12.61 13.99 -5.89
C VAL A 93 -12.01 12.69 -5.38
N VAL A 94 -11.19 12.01 -6.15
CA VAL A 94 -10.65 10.71 -5.78
C VAL A 94 -9.70 10.83 -4.60
N PHE A 95 -8.78 11.79 -4.65
CA PHE A 95 -7.77 11.99 -3.62
C PHE A 95 -8.24 12.84 -2.44
N ASN A 96 -9.46 13.37 -2.49
CA ASN A 96 -10.09 13.99 -1.34
C ASN A 96 -10.71 12.90 -0.43
N ASP A 97 -9.85 12.03 0.06
CA ASP A 97 -10.20 10.88 0.87
C ASP A 97 -9.13 10.64 1.92
N ARG A 98 -9.43 9.79 2.89
CA ARG A 98 -8.40 9.35 3.85
C ARG A 98 -7.35 8.51 3.13
N ILE A 99 -6.12 9.01 3.06
CA ILE A 99 -4.97 8.26 2.57
C ILE A 99 -4.48 7.37 3.71
N ARG A 100 -4.62 6.06 3.54
CA ARG A 100 -4.08 5.08 4.46
C ARG A 100 -2.80 4.52 3.88
N ILE A 101 -1.72 4.61 4.65
CA ILE A 101 -0.41 4.12 4.25
C ILE A 101 -0.05 2.98 5.20
N MET A 102 0.13 1.80 4.65
CA MET A 102 0.72 0.69 5.39
C MET A 102 2.24 0.83 5.35
N ALA A 103 2.90 0.78 6.50
CA ALA A 103 4.35 0.85 6.54
C ALA A 103 5.02 -0.23 5.67
N ALA A 104 4.37 -1.38 5.54
CA ALA A 104 4.82 -2.45 4.65
C ALA A 104 4.83 -2.08 3.15
N THR A 105 4.03 -1.11 2.70
CA THR A 105 4.04 -0.67 1.30
C THR A 105 5.13 0.34 0.97
N LEU A 106 5.88 0.78 1.98
CA LEU A 106 6.93 1.77 1.83
C LEU A 106 8.31 1.15 1.50
N SER A 107 8.38 -0.17 1.36
CA SER A 107 9.62 -0.87 1.01
C SER A 107 9.32 -2.07 0.11
N PRO A 108 10.08 -2.24 -0.98
CA PRO A 108 9.97 -3.40 -1.86
C PRO A 108 10.17 -4.74 -1.13
N GLU A 109 11.08 -4.79 -0.17
CA GLU A 109 11.36 -6.03 0.58
C GLU A 109 10.14 -6.47 1.39
N PHE A 110 9.45 -5.55 2.04
CA PHE A 110 8.22 -5.87 2.75
C PHE A 110 7.11 -6.32 1.80
N MET A 111 7.01 -5.70 0.64
CA MET A 111 6.01 -6.05 -0.37
C MET A 111 6.24 -7.44 -0.94
N ASN A 112 7.49 -7.82 -1.20
CA ASN A 112 7.86 -9.01 -1.94
C ASN A 112 8.24 -10.22 -1.06
N CYS A 113 8.28 -10.08 0.26
CA CYS A 113 8.71 -11.17 1.15
C CYS A 113 7.70 -12.32 1.30
N GLY A 114 6.48 -12.17 0.76
CA GLY A 114 5.41 -13.15 0.85
C GLY A 114 4.80 -13.31 2.26
N ALA A 115 5.15 -12.43 3.22
CA ALA A 115 4.52 -12.43 4.54
C ALA A 115 3.16 -11.75 4.52
N ARG A 116 2.96 -10.79 3.64
CA ARG A 116 1.67 -10.12 3.48
C ARG A 116 0.59 -11.09 2.99
N GLY A 117 -0.59 -10.97 3.57
CA GLY A 117 -1.70 -11.85 3.24
C GLY A 117 -1.56 -13.28 3.77
N ASN A 118 -0.51 -13.61 4.53
CA ASN A 118 -0.31 -14.92 5.11
C ASN A 118 -0.21 -14.81 6.65
N THR A 119 -1.20 -15.34 7.35
CA THR A 119 -1.35 -15.24 8.81
C THR A 119 -0.26 -15.92 9.60
N GLU A 120 0.37 -16.92 9.03
CA GLU A 120 1.35 -17.77 9.72
C GLU A 120 2.80 -17.37 9.42
N ARG A 121 2.99 -16.40 8.52
CA ARG A 121 4.33 -16.03 8.08
C ARG A 121 4.80 -14.75 8.74
N ALA A 122 5.97 -14.83 9.35
CA ALA A 122 6.75 -13.68 9.78
C ALA A 122 8.10 -13.68 9.07
N THR A 123 8.53 -12.54 8.55
CA THR A 123 9.82 -12.41 7.86
C THR A 123 10.62 -11.30 8.52
N GLY A 124 11.85 -11.62 8.90
CA GLY A 124 12.78 -10.70 9.54
C GLY A 124 13.64 -9.95 8.54
N PHE A 125 13.94 -8.69 8.85
CA PHE A 125 14.79 -7.80 8.07
C PHE A 125 15.79 -7.08 8.97
N LYS A 126 16.97 -6.83 8.44
CA LYS A 126 17.97 -5.97 9.11
C LYS A 126 17.96 -4.56 8.53
N MET A 127 17.75 -4.46 7.24
CA MET A 127 17.66 -3.20 6.48
C MET A 127 16.61 -3.37 5.39
N VAL A 128 16.03 -2.26 4.96
CA VAL A 128 15.09 -2.20 3.85
C VAL A 128 15.36 -0.96 3.02
N GLU A 129 15.11 -1.05 1.73
CA GLU A 129 15.33 0.06 0.81
C GLU A 129 14.41 1.24 1.12
N GLY A 130 14.95 2.45 1.03
CA GLY A 130 14.22 3.69 1.27
C GLY A 130 13.99 4.05 2.74
N TRP A 131 14.56 3.26 3.68
CA TRP A 131 14.53 3.56 5.10
C TRP A 131 15.94 3.84 5.60
N ASP A 132 16.14 5.02 6.20
CA ASP A 132 17.41 5.44 6.77
C ASP A 132 17.44 5.17 8.27
N PHE A 133 18.40 4.37 8.71
CA PHE A 133 18.60 4.04 10.11
C PHE A 133 19.76 4.84 10.69
N HIS A 134 19.50 5.60 11.75
CA HIS A 134 20.47 6.42 12.46
C HIS A 134 20.88 5.72 13.75
N GLY A 135 22.14 5.30 13.85
CA GLY A 135 22.67 4.62 15.02
C GLY A 135 22.42 3.11 15.02
N LYS A 136 21.72 2.58 16.05
CA LYS A 136 21.48 1.14 16.17
C LYS A 136 20.33 0.69 15.28
N THR A 137 20.57 -0.32 14.48
CA THR A 137 19.54 -0.93 13.64
C THR A 137 18.70 -1.90 14.46
N PRO A 138 17.37 -1.75 14.46
CA PRO A 138 16.49 -2.69 15.12
C PRO A 138 16.45 -4.03 14.39
N THR A 139 16.02 -5.07 15.08
CA THR A 139 15.49 -6.26 14.41
C THR A 139 14.07 -5.96 13.97
N MET A 140 13.82 -5.99 12.67
CA MET A 140 12.50 -5.75 12.09
C MET A 140 11.87 -7.07 11.68
N THR A 141 10.59 -7.21 11.94
CA THR A 141 9.83 -8.37 11.50
C THR A 141 8.48 -7.91 10.96
N LEU A 142 8.22 -8.20 9.69
CA LEU A 142 6.89 -8.05 9.13
C LEU A 142 6.07 -9.30 9.46
N ARG A 143 4.91 -9.10 10.02
CA ARG A 143 3.96 -10.19 10.29
C ARG A 143 2.52 -9.74 10.13
N LYS A 144 1.64 -10.68 9.87
CA LYS A 144 0.20 -10.49 9.85
C LYS A 144 -0.43 -11.29 10.99
N ARG A 145 -1.47 -10.73 11.60
CA ARG A 145 -2.35 -11.45 12.54
C ARG A 145 -3.80 -11.03 12.31
N ASP A 146 -4.68 -12.01 12.13
CA ASP A 146 -6.10 -11.76 11.88
C ASP A 146 -6.83 -11.11 13.05
N VAL A 147 -6.31 -11.27 14.26
CA VAL A 147 -6.87 -10.65 15.48
C VAL A 147 -6.56 -9.15 15.60
N TRP A 148 -5.74 -8.59 14.75
CA TRP A 148 -5.43 -7.18 14.80
C TRP A 148 -6.46 -6.36 14.01
N MET A 149 -7.11 -5.45 14.70
CA MET A 149 -8.08 -4.50 14.12
C MET A 149 -7.38 -3.36 13.36
N VAL A 150 -6.37 -3.68 12.58
CA VAL A 150 -5.64 -2.74 11.73
C VAL A 150 -5.93 -3.03 10.27
N THR A 151 -5.75 -2.02 9.43
CA THR A 151 -5.92 -2.19 7.98
C THR A 151 -5.00 -3.31 7.50
N TYR A 152 -5.55 -4.30 6.80
CA TYR A 152 -4.87 -5.50 6.28
C TYR A 152 -4.15 -6.37 7.32
N ALA A 153 -4.25 -6.07 8.60
CA ALA A 153 -3.66 -6.81 9.71
C ALA A 153 -2.13 -7.03 9.62
N ASP A 154 -1.42 -6.23 8.80
CA ASP A 154 0.03 -6.24 8.73
C ASP A 154 0.63 -5.37 9.84
N CYS A 155 1.74 -5.82 10.40
CA CYS A 155 2.48 -5.10 11.44
C CYS A 155 3.98 -5.24 11.21
N ILE A 156 4.70 -4.15 11.40
CA ILE A 156 6.16 -4.18 11.47
C ILE A 156 6.53 -4.06 12.95
N ASP A 157 7.06 -5.12 13.52
CA ASP A 157 7.64 -5.11 14.84
C ASP A 157 9.11 -4.67 14.75
N MET A 158 9.49 -3.68 15.53
CA MET A 158 10.87 -3.24 15.68
C MET A 158 11.33 -3.50 17.10
N VAL A 159 12.38 -4.29 17.26
CA VAL A 159 12.94 -4.67 18.57
C VAL A 159 14.31 -4.08 18.74
N GLY A 160 14.50 -3.35 19.85
CA GLY A 160 15.74 -2.66 20.20
C GLY A 160 15.57 -1.15 20.28
N GLN A 161 16.70 -0.45 20.46
CA GLN A 161 16.74 0.99 20.30
C GLN A 161 16.92 1.31 18.83
N PHE A 162 16.11 2.20 18.30
CA PHE A 162 16.20 2.61 16.91
C PHE A 162 15.85 4.08 16.73
N ASP A 163 16.43 4.64 15.71
CA ASP A 163 16.07 5.91 15.11
C ASP A 163 15.98 5.66 13.61
N VAL A 164 14.82 5.90 13.02
CA VAL A 164 14.57 5.58 11.62
C VAL A 164 13.79 6.68 10.94
N THR A 165 14.26 7.07 9.77
CA THR A 165 13.56 7.98 8.86
C THR A 165 13.14 7.23 7.62
N PHE A 166 11.90 7.38 7.21
CA PHE A 166 11.41 6.87 5.94
C PHE A 166 10.46 7.87 5.28
N LYS A 167 10.44 7.82 3.97
CA LYS A 167 9.66 8.75 3.17
C LYS A 167 8.23 8.24 3.01
N LEU A 168 7.27 9.07 3.39
CA LEU A 168 5.87 8.80 3.12
C LEU A 168 5.51 9.07 1.65
N LEU A 169 4.33 8.62 1.25
CA LEU A 169 3.75 8.98 -0.03
C LEU A 169 3.58 10.50 -0.13
N PRO A 170 3.80 11.09 -1.31
CA PRO A 170 3.53 12.51 -1.50
C PRO A 170 2.06 12.83 -1.28
N VAL A 171 1.78 14.00 -0.72
CA VAL A 171 0.41 14.48 -0.61
C VAL A 171 -0.10 14.93 -1.97
N PRO A 172 -1.36 14.63 -2.33
CA PRO A 172 -1.88 14.86 -3.69
C PRO A 172 -2.12 16.35 -4.03
N LYS A 173 -2.24 17.19 -3.03
CA LYS A 173 -2.46 18.64 -3.19
C LYS A 173 -1.98 19.41 -1.97
N GLU A 174 -1.79 20.71 -2.11
CA GLU A 174 -1.53 21.60 -0.96
C GLU A 174 -2.72 21.63 0.00
N GLY A 175 -2.46 21.73 1.29
CA GLY A 175 -3.49 21.79 2.31
C GLY A 175 -2.98 21.46 3.70
N THR A 176 -3.90 21.47 4.66
CA THR A 176 -3.62 21.03 6.03
C THR A 176 -4.01 19.55 6.17
N TYR A 177 -3.09 18.76 6.66
CA TYR A 177 -3.26 17.32 6.84
C TYR A 177 -3.19 16.93 8.31
N GLU A 178 -4.13 16.10 8.75
CA GLU A 178 -4.03 15.42 10.02
C GLU A 178 -3.32 14.07 9.80
N VAL A 179 -2.18 13.89 10.46
CA VAL A 179 -1.45 12.62 10.41
C VAL A 179 -1.85 11.77 11.62
N ARG A 180 -2.29 10.55 11.36
CA ARG A 180 -2.61 9.55 12.39
C ARG A 180 -1.66 8.37 12.26
N PHE A 181 -0.98 8.08 13.35
CA PHE A 181 -0.06 6.95 13.43
C PHE A 181 -0.70 5.83 14.25
N ALA A 182 -0.81 4.64 13.66
CA ALA A 182 -1.31 3.46 14.33
C ALA A 182 -0.14 2.63 14.88
N TYR A 183 -0.14 2.35 16.18
CA TYR A 183 0.84 1.49 16.83
C TYR A 183 0.16 0.55 17.83
N GLY A 184 0.74 -0.62 18.01
CA GLY A 184 0.32 -1.54 19.07
C GLY A 184 0.93 -1.14 20.39
N TRP A 185 0.13 -0.99 21.43
CA TRP A 185 0.60 -0.79 22.79
C TRP A 185 0.51 -2.08 23.63
N GLY A 186 1.27 -2.16 24.70
CA GLY A 186 1.27 -3.28 25.63
C GLY A 186 2.43 -3.17 26.62
N ASP A 187 2.37 -3.91 27.70
CA ASP A 187 3.32 -3.80 28.82
C ASP A 187 4.78 -4.09 28.45
N MET A 188 4.99 -4.82 27.37
CA MET A 188 6.33 -5.14 26.86
C MET A 188 6.77 -4.26 25.69
N ARG A 189 6.01 -3.20 25.37
CA ARG A 189 6.33 -2.31 24.24
C ARG A 189 6.96 -1.01 24.72
N GLY A 190 7.95 -0.55 23.96
CA GLY A 190 8.69 0.67 24.24
C GLY A 190 7.89 1.93 23.94
N LYS A 191 8.46 3.07 24.33
CA LYS A 191 7.97 4.40 23.95
C LYS A 191 8.60 4.80 22.63
N VAL A 192 7.80 5.41 21.74
CA VAL A 192 8.24 5.93 20.45
C VAL A 192 7.93 7.41 20.38
N GLN A 193 8.88 8.21 19.91
CA GLN A 193 8.66 9.59 19.49
C GLN A 193 8.55 9.61 17.97
N VAL A 194 7.58 10.33 17.43
CA VAL A 194 7.33 10.44 15.99
C VAL A 194 7.46 11.90 15.60
N TYR A 195 8.23 12.16 14.57
CA TYR A 195 8.46 13.49 14.01
C TYR A 195 8.03 13.50 12.55
N PHE A 196 7.53 14.64 12.11
CA PHE A 196 7.20 14.90 10.69
C PHE A 196 7.98 16.13 10.24
N GLY A 197 8.66 16.03 9.12
CA GLY A 197 9.44 17.09 8.53
C GLY A 197 9.31 17.14 7.01
#